data_afe0f7307078e5ffbe2d41f8dd096c5b
#
_entry.id   afe0f7307078e5ffbe2d41f8dd096c5b
#
_cell.length_a   1.000
_cell.length_b   1.000
_cell.length_c   1.000
_cell.angle_alpha   90.00
_cell.angle_beta   90.00
_cell.angle_gamma   90.00
#
_symmetry.space_group_name_H-M   'P 1'
#
loop_
_entity.id
_entity.type
_entity.pdbx_description
1 polymer ?
#
loop_
_entity_poly.entity_id
_entity_poly.type
_entity_poly.pdbx_seq_one_letter_code
_entity_poly.pdbx_strand_id
1 'polypeptide(L)'
;LIAKVTDAHLHLLVCDKKHEHSALLSLLKQGLTEDGYSVTTEQAWNDSLHETIIDVQQAEGCGLVIKQHFPDSPLKKALLTPADWKLLRYCPTPVLLVKTATPWAGGVILAAIDVGNTDGEHRSLHHSIIDHGFDIASLAKAKLHVISAHPSPMLSAADPTFQLKETIEARYREQCK
;
A
#
# COMPACT_ATOMS: atom_id res chain seq x y z
N LEU A 1 -13.57 4.80 5.10
CA LEU A 1 -13.08 6.18 5.08
C LEU A 1 -12.76 6.64 3.66
N ILE A 2 -11.80 6.00 2.95
CA ILE A 2 -11.37 6.40 1.60
C ILE A 2 -12.56 6.45 0.65
N ALA A 3 -13.30 5.37 0.47
CA ALA A 3 -14.45 5.30 -0.44
C ALA A 3 -15.52 6.36 -0.15
N LYS A 4 -15.76 6.70 1.13
CA LYS A 4 -16.75 7.71 1.51
C LYS A 4 -16.35 9.13 1.13
N VAL A 5 -15.06 9.41 1.10
CA VAL A 5 -14.52 10.75 0.79
C VAL A 5 -14.31 10.95 -0.70
N THR A 6 -13.99 9.86 -1.41
CA THR A 6 -13.74 9.90 -2.87
C THR A 6 -14.99 9.59 -3.70
N ASP A 7 -16.13 9.26 -3.05
CA ASP A 7 -17.34 8.77 -3.72
C ASP A 7 -17.07 7.59 -4.65
N ALA A 8 -16.11 6.74 -4.26
CA ALA A 8 -15.65 5.65 -5.10
C ALA A 8 -16.64 4.47 -5.09
N HIS A 9 -16.82 3.87 -6.26
CA HIS A 9 -17.47 2.58 -6.39
C HIS A 9 -16.65 1.48 -5.71
N LEU A 10 -17.30 0.58 -5.00
CA LEU A 10 -16.69 -0.57 -4.34
C LEU A 10 -16.93 -1.84 -5.15
N HIS A 11 -15.86 -2.50 -5.59
CA HIS A 11 -15.93 -3.84 -6.14
C HIS A 11 -15.42 -4.85 -5.10
N LEU A 12 -16.32 -5.72 -4.61
CA LEU A 12 -15.98 -6.74 -3.62
C LEU A 12 -15.62 -8.04 -4.32
N LEU A 13 -14.39 -8.47 -4.16
CA LEU A 13 -13.86 -9.70 -4.75
C LEU A 13 -13.59 -10.77 -3.70
N VAL A 14 -14.11 -11.97 -3.91
CA VAL A 14 -13.71 -13.18 -3.20
C VAL A 14 -12.90 -14.07 -4.13
N CYS A 15 -11.66 -14.38 -3.72
CA CYS A 15 -10.76 -15.27 -4.46
C CYS A 15 -10.80 -16.67 -3.84
N ASP A 16 -11.74 -17.50 -4.25
CA ASP A 16 -11.86 -18.89 -3.82
C ASP A 16 -12.39 -19.76 -4.97
N LYS A 17 -11.69 -20.88 -5.25
CA LYS A 17 -12.10 -21.87 -6.28
C LYS A 17 -12.87 -23.04 -5.73
N LYS A 18 -12.91 -23.21 -4.41
CA LYS A 18 -13.44 -24.44 -3.77
C LYS A 18 -14.83 -24.28 -3.19
N HIS A 19 -15.14 -23.08 -2.69
CA HIS A 19 -16.37 -22.82 -1.97
C HIS A 19 -17.13 -21.68 -2.63
N GLU A 20 -18.46 -21.81 -2.61
CA GLU A 20 -19.37 -20.76 -3.09
C GLU A 20 -19.58 -19.72 -1.99
N HIS A 21 -19.41 -18.44 -2.32
CA HIS A 21 -19.50 -17.32 -1.39
C HIS A 21 -20.60 -16.31 -1.76
N SER A 22 -21.52 -16.65 -2.65
CA SER A 22 -22.59 -15.75 -3.12
C SER A 22 -23.46 -15.19 -1.99
N ALA A 23 -23.78 -16.02 -0.98
CA ALA A 23 -24.56 -15.57 0.18
C ALA A 23 -23.81 -14.50 1.00
N LEU A 24 -22.48 -14.68 1.22
CA LEU A 24 -21.65 -13.71 1.91
C LEU A 24 -21.55 -12.40 1.11
N LEU A 25 -21.29 -12.51 -0.20
CA LEU A 25 -21.17 -11.35 -1.09
C LEU A 25 -22.49 -10.56 -1.14
N SER A 26 -23.63 -11.26 -1.20
CA SER A 26 -24.96 -10.63 -1.18
C SER A 26 -25.22 -9.88 0.12
N LEU A 27 -24.88 -10.47 1.26
CA LEU A 27 -25.04 -9.84 2.58
C LEU A 27 -24.17 -8.58 2.71
N LEU A 28 -22.90 -8.67 2.31
CA LEU A 28 -21.97 -7.54 2.34
C LEU A 28 -22.41 -6.42 1.38
N LYS A 29 -22.85 -6.78 0.17
CA LYS A 29 -23.38 -5.83 -0.81
C LYS A 29 -24.58 -5.09 -0.24
N GLN A 30 -25.55 -5.81 0.35
CA GLN A 30 -26.74 -5.21 0.93
C GLN A 30 -26.37 -4.20 2.02
N GLY A 31 -25.54 -4.58 3.01
CA GLY A 31 -25.15 -3.70 4.10
C GLY A 31 -24.44 -2.43 3.62
N LEU A 32 -23.50 -2.58 2.68
CA LEU A 32 -22.79 -1.43 2.13
C LEU A 32 -23.70 -0.52 1.27
N THR A 33 -24.67 -1.11 0.57
CA THR A 33 -25.65 -0.32 -0.21
C THR A 33 -26.58 0.45 0.73
N GLU A 34 -27.02 -0.14 1.83
CA GLU A 34 -27.80 0.53 2.89
C GLU A 34 -27.01 1.67 3.52
N ASP A 35 -25.68 1.53 3.65
CA ASP A 35 -24.75 2.60 4.08
C ASP A 35 -24.50 3.69 3.02
N GLY A 36 -25.10 3.57 1.83
CA GLY A 36 -25.04 4.55 0.75
C GLY A 36 -23.87 4.38 -0.22
N TYR A 37 -23.18 3.21 -0.23
CA TYR A 37 -22.12 2.96 -1.20
C TYR A 37 -22.67 2.33 -2.50
N SER A 38 -22.04 2.67 -3.63
CA SER A 38 -22.20 1.93 -4.88
C SER A 38 -21.34 0.68 -4.86
N VAL A 39 -21.94 -0.52 -5.03
CA VAL A 39 -21.25 -1.79 -4.79
C VAL A 39 -21.55 -2.82 -5.88
N THR A 40 -20.50 -3.40 -6.46
CA THR A 40 -20.57 -4.65 -7.24
C THR A 40 -19.82 -5.77 -6.52
N THR A 41 -20.10 -7.02 -6.88
CA THR A 41 -19.54 -8.20 -6.21
C THR A 41 -19.17 -9.24 -7.24
N GLU A 42 -18.05 -9.90 -7.03
CA GLU A 42 -17.56 -10.99 -7.86
C GLU A 42 -16.89 -12.07 -7.03
N GLN A 43 -17.03 -13.32 -7.45
CA GLN A 43 -16.20 -14.42 -7.01
C GLN A 43 -15.43 -14.94 -8.22
N ALA A 44 -14.09 -14.89 -8.15
CA ALA A 44 -13.20 -15.32 -9.21
C ALA A 44 -12.03 -16.13 -8.67
N TRP A 45 -11.47 -16.97 -9.52
CA TRP A 45 -10.20 -17.66 -9.28
C TRP A 45 -9.54 -17.99 -10.62
N ASN A 46 -8.32 -17.45 -10.80
CA ASN A 46 -7.41 -17.84 -11.87
C ASN A 46 -6.30 -18.74 -11.29
N ASP A 47 -5.11 -18.68 -11.83
CA ASP A 47 -4.00 -19.56 -11.44
C ASP A 47 -3.52 -19.32 -10.00
N SER A 48 -3.54 -18.08 -9.54
CA SER A 48 -3.10 -17.69 -8.20
C SER A 48 -3.87 -16.48 -7.64
N LEU A 49 -3.79 -16.29 -6.32
CA LEU A 49 -4.46 -15.18 -5.65
C LEU A 49 -4.07 -13.80 -6.21
N HIS A 50 -2.77 -13.55 -6.44
CA HIS A 50 -2.33 -12.25 -6.92
C HIS A 50 -2.71 -12.00 -8.38
N GLU A 51 -2.66 -13.02 -9.24
CA GLU A 51 -3.11 -12.93 -10.63
C GLU A 51 -4.60 -12.68 -10.71
N THR A 52 -5.43 -13.44 -9.96
CA THR A 52 -6.87 -13.20 -9.88
C THR A 52 -7.20 -11.75 -9.50
N ILE A 53 -6.52 -11.20 -8.47
CA ILE A 53 -6.76 -9.82 -8.03
C ILE A 53 -6.37 -8.83 -9.12
N ILE A 54 -5.23 -9.04 -9.79
CA ILE A 54 -4.74 -8.14 -10.85
C ILE A 54 -5.67 -8.18 -12.07
N ASP A 55 -6.10 -9.36 -12.49
CA ASP A 55 -7.00 -9.52 -13.64
C ASP A 55 -8.34 -8.80 -13.41
N VAL A 56 -8.94 -9.01 -12.23
CA VAL A 56 -10.19 -8.33 -11.87
C VAL A 56 -9.97 -6.82 -11.70
N GLN A 57 -8.86 -6.40 -11.10
CA GLN A 57 -8.52 -4.97 -10.99
C GLN A 57 -8.46 -4.30 -12.36
N GLN A 58 -7.86 -4.96 -13.36
CA GLN A 58 -7.75 -4.44 -14.72
C GLN A 58 -9.12 -4.46 -15.45
N ALA A 59 -9.88 -5.53 -15.31
CA ALA A 59 -11.19 -5.69 -15.94
C ALA A 59 -12.20 -4.63 -15.44
N GLU A 60 -12.20 -4.37 -14.13
CA GLU A 60 -13.10 -3.41 -13.48
C GLU A 60 -12.54 -1.97 -13.45
N GLY A 61 -11.29 -1.76 -13.87
CA GLY A 61 -10.66 -0.44 -13.87
C GLY A 61 -10.44 0.13 -12.47
N CYS A 62 -10.20 -0.72 -11.45
CA CYS A 62 -10.05 -0.27 -10.08
C CYS A 62 -8.76 0.55 -9.90
N GLY A 63 -8.84 1.77 -9.36
CA GLY A 63 -7.70 2.65 -9.08
C GLY A 63 -6.97 2.35 -7.77
N LEU A 64 -7.53 1.49 -6.91
CA LEU A 64 -6.92 1.06 -5.64
C LEU A 64 -7.35 -0.35 -5.32
N VAL A 65 -6.41 -1.20 -4.94
CA VAL A 65 -6.67 -2.54 -4.38
C VAL A 65 -6.51 -2.49 -2.87
N ILE A 66 -7.53 -2.95 -2.13
CA ILE A 66 -7.48 -3.08 -0.67
C ILE A 66 -7.53 -4.55 -0.31
N LYS A 67 -6.52 -5.05 0.37
CA LYS A 67 -6.44 -6.44 0.80
C LYS A 67 -6.10 -6.54 2.28
N GLN A 68 -6.87 -7.36 3.01
CA GLN A 68 -6.49 -7.69 4.37
C GLN A 68 -5.32 -8.68 4.36
N HIS A 69 -4.32 -8.38 5.18
CA HIS A 69 -3.20 -9.29 5.40
C HIS A 69 -3.58 -10.32 6.47
N PHE A 70 -3.56 -11.60 6.08
CA PHE A 70 -3.73 -12.73 6.99
C PHE A 70 -2.40 -13.44 7.17
N PRO A 71 -1.74 -13.34 8.32
CA PRO A 71 -0.49 -14.05 8.56
C PRO A 71 -0.75 -15.55 8.74
N ASP A 72 0.10 -16.38 8.10
CA ASP A 72 0.03 -17.85 8.18
C ASP A 72 0.23 -18.40 9.62
N SER A 73 0.83 -17.58 10.50
CA SER A 73 1.01 -17.92 11.92
C SER A 73 1.17 -16.67 12.79
N PRO A 74 0.89 -16.76 14.11
CA PRO A 74 1.09 -15.63 15.04
C PRO A 74 2.52 -15.08 15.06
N LEU A 75 3.52 -15.94 14.84
CA LEU A 75 4.95 -15.56 14.80
C LEU A 75 5.31 -14.77 13.52
N LYS A 76 4.51 -14.91 12.44
CA LYS A 76 4.74 -14.24 11.14
C LYS A 76 3.92 -12.98 10.95
N LYS A 77 3.26 -12.45 11.98
CA LYS A 77 2.40 -11.25 11.88
C LYS A 77 3.08 -10.03 11.26
N ALA A 78 4.39 -9.93 11.37
CA ALA A 78 5.16 -8.82 10.80
C ALA A 78 5.57 -9.05 9.33
N LEU A 79 5.55 -10.30 8.85
CA LEU A 79 6.02 -10.65 7.51
C LEU A 79 4.85 -10.71 6.53
N LEU A 80 5.06 -10.18 5.33
CA LEU A 80 4.12 -10.32 4.23
C LEU A 80 4.16 -11.74 3.67
N THR A 81 3.01 -12.25 3.21
CA THR A 81 2.96 -13.53 2.52
C THR A 81 3.59 -13.43 1.12
N PRO A 82 4.03 -14.55 0.51
CA PRO A 82 4.50 -14.53 -0.88
C PRO A 82 3.48 -13.94 -1.86
N ALA A 83 2.19 -14.15 -1.63
CA ALA A 83 1.12 -13.57 -2.45
C ALA A 83 1.02 -12.04 -2.28
N ASP A 84 1.19 -11.51 -1.05
CA ASP A 84 1.22 -10.08 -0.80
C ASP A 84 2.40 -9.41 -1.51
N TRP A 85 3.60 -10.02 -1.45
CA TRP A 85 4.78 -9.53 -2.15
C TRP A 85 4.61 -9.49 -3.66
N LYS A 86 4.01 -10.54 -4.24
CA LYS A 86 3.71 -10.58 -5.67
C LYS A 86 2.69 -9.53 -6.06
N LEU A 87 1.64 -9.35 -5.26
CA LEU A 87 0.63 -8.33 -5.50
C LEU A 87 1.25 -6.92 -5.48
N LEU A 88 2.04 -6.59 -4.45
CA LEU A 88 2.74 -5.29 -4.36
C LEU A 88 3.71 -5.04 -5.53
N ARG A 89 4.30 -6.11 -6.09
CA ARG A 89 5.29 -5.99 -7.16
C ARG A 89 4.68 -5.86 -8.55
N TYR A 90 3.55 -6.54 -8.79
CA TYR A 90 3.01 -6.70 -10.14
C TYR A 90 1.68 -5.98 -10.37
N CYS A 91 0.99 -5.54 -9.31
CA CYS A 91 -0.24 -4.78 -9.47
C CYS A 91 0.06 -3.40 -10.07
N PRO A 92 -0.60 -3.01 -11.17
CA PRO A 92 -0.35 -1.73 -11.83
C PRO A 92 -0.93 -0.53 -11.08
N THR A 93 -1.76 -0.77 -10.07
CA THR A 93 -2.35 0.28 -9.22
C THR A 93 -1.87 0.18 -7.78
N PRO A 94 -1.98 1.25 -6.98
CA PRO A 94 -1.65 1.20 -5.56
C PRO A 94 -2.35 0.07 -4.82
N VAL A 95 -1.63 -0.58 -3.90
CA VAL A 95 -2.14 -1.67 -3.07
C VAL A 95 -2.06 -1.28 -1.60
N LEU A 96 -3.21 -1.29 -0.92
CA LEU A 96 -3.31 -1.09 0.51
C LEU A 96 -3.43 -2.43 1.24
N LEU A 97 -2.39 -2.82 1.98
CA LEU A 97 -2.43 -4.00 2.84
C LEU A 97 -2.88 -3.63 4.26
N VAL A 98 -4.08 -4.05 4.63
CA VAL A 98 -4.66 -3.78 5.96
C VAL A 98 -4.20 -4.86 6.95
N LYS A 99 -3.41 -4.47 7.95
CA LYS A 99 -2.87 -5.38 8.97
C LYS A 99 -3.65 -5.33 10.30
N THR A 100 -4.29 -4.21 10.58
CA THR A 100 -5.01 -3.99 11.84
C THR A 100 -6.33 -3.29 11.58
N ALA A 101 -7.28 -3.45 12.51
CA ALA A 101 -8.55 -2.73 12.49
C ALA A 101 -8.45 -1.33 13.14
N THR A 102 -7.26 -0.90 13.56
CA THR A 102 -7.06 0.40 14.23
C THR A 102 -7.39 1.55 13.28
N PRO A 103 -8.25 2.49 13.67
CA PRO A 103 -8.56 3.66 12.85
C PRO A 103 -7.34 4.54 12.60
N TRP A 104 -7.22 5.12 11.42
CA TRP A 104 -6.13 6.06 11.06
C TRP A 104 -6.43 7.50 11.47
N ALA A 105 -7.67 7.80 11.86
CA ALA A 105 -8.08 9.14 12.21
C ALA A 105 -7.24 9.70 13.36
N GLY A 106 -6.64 10.88 13.15
CA GLY A 106 -5.76 11.55 14.12
C GLY A 106 -4.39 10.90 14.33
N GLY A 107 -4.06 9.86 13.57
CA GLY A 107 -2.79 9.15 13.66
C GLY A 107 -1.64 9.82 12.91
N VAL A 108 -0.65 9.01 12.50
CA VAL A 108 0.50 9.43 11.69
C VAL A 108 0.56 8.59 10.43
N ILE A 109 0.65 9.23 9.29
CA ILE A 109 0.95 8.63 7.99
C ILE A 109 2.46 8.79 7.76
N LEU A 110 3.12 7.72 7.39
CA LEU A 110 4.56 7.70 7.13
C LEU A 110 4.81 7.51 5.64
N ALA A 111 5.37 8.52 4.99
CA ALA A 111 5.85 8.44 3.62
C ALA A 111 7.35 8.09 3.63
N ALA A 112 7.71 6.94 3.07
CA ALA A 112 9.09 6.49 2.97
C ALA A 112 9.61 6.71 1.54
N ILE A 113 10.70 7.48 1.41
CA ILE A 113 11.34 7.78 0.14
C ILE A 113 12.83 7.46 0.18
N ASP A 114 13.45 7.24 -0.97
CA ASP A 114 14.90 7.05 -1.10
C ASP A 114 15.56 8.31 -1.69
N VAL A 115 15.95 9.25 -0.85
CA VAL A 115 16.61 10.49 -1.30
C VAL A 115 18.02 10.26 -1.89
N GLY A 116 18.58 9.07 -1.74
CA GLY A 116 19.88 8.68 -2.34
C GLY A 116 19.79 8.47 -3.85
N ASN A 117 18.60 8.20 -4.37
CA ASN A 117 18.36 7.98 -5.79
C ASN A 117 17.73 9.21 -6.44
N THR A 118 18.45 9.85 -7.35
CA THR A 118 18.11 11.16 -7.92
C THR A 118 17.76 11.13 -9.41
N ASP A 119 17.59 9.94 -10.02
CA ASP A 119 17.12 9.84 -11.39
C ASP A 119 15.67 10.31 -11.56
N GLY A 120 15.25 10.56 -12.82
CA GLY A 120 13.95 11.17 -13.11
C GLY A 120 12.75 10.29 -12.68
N GLU A 121 12.87 8.98 -12.80
CA GLU A 121 11.80 8.04 -12.45
C GLU A 121 11.61 7.99 -10.93
N HIS A 122 12.69 7.91 -10.17
CA HIS A 122 12.65 7.93 -8.70
C HIS A 122 12.13 9.25 -8.15
N ARG A 123 12.49 10.39 -8.77
CA ARG A 123 11.93 11.69 -8.37
C ARG A 123 10.41 11.75 -8.57
N SER A 124 9.91 11.26 -9.70
CA SER A 124 8.48 11.19 -9.96
C SER A 124 7.77 10.30 -8.94
N LEU A 125 8.37 9.13 -8.61
CA LEU A 125 7.85 8.24 -7.58
C LEU A 125 7.83 8.89 -6.20
N HIS A 126 8.89 9.63 -5.82
CA HIS A 126 8.94 10.33 -4.54
C HIS A 126 7.83 11.37 -4.41
N HIS A 127 7.57 12.17 -5.46
CA HIS A 127 6.46 13.12 -5.47
C HIS A 127 5.12 12.40 -5.30
N SER A 128 4.88 11.34 -6.07
CA SER A 128 3.65 10.55 -5.93
C SER A 128 3.46 9.98 -4.52
N ILE A 129 4.52 9.46 -3.88
CA ILE A 129 4.45 8.94 -2.51
C ILE A 129 4.08 10.05 -1.52
N ILE A 130 4.68 11.24 -1.65
CA ILE A 130 4.40 12.37 -0.76
C ILE A 130 2.98 12.88 -0.98
N ASP A 131 2.56 13.07 -2.23
CA ASP A 131 1.23 13.56 -2.58
C ASP A 131 0.13 12.62 -2.06
N HIS A 132 0.25 11.32 -2.33
CA HIS A 132 -0.68 10.33 -1.78
C HIS A 132 -0.66 10.28 -0.25
N GLY A 133 0.52 10.40 0.35
CA GLY A 133 0.67 10.49 1.81
C GLY A 133 -0.03 11.71 2.39
N PHE A 134 0.08 12.86 1.72
CA PHE A 134 -0.58 14.11 2.10
C PHE A 134 -2.11 14.01 1.97
N ASP A 135 -2.60 13.47 0.86
CA ASP A 135 -4.03 13.28 0.63
C ASP A 135 -4.63 12.37 1.71
N ILE A 136 -4.01 11.20 1.96
CA ILE A 136 -4.47 10.27 2.99
C ILE A 136 -4.42 10.91 4.38
N ALA A 137 -3.35 11.65 4.71
CA ALA A 137 -3.22 12.33 5.99
C ALA A 137 -4.30 13.40 6.16
N SER A 138 -4.58 14.18 5.13
CA SER A 138 -5.63 15.19 5.11
C SER A 138 -7.01 14.58 5.33
N LEU A 139 -7.35 13.50 4.60
CA LEU A 139 -8.61 12.76 4.71
C LEU A 139 -8.79 12.13 6.11
N ALA A 140 -7.70 11.60 6.68
CA ALA A 140 -7.71 10.98 8.00
C ALA A 140 -7.55 11.98 9.15
N LYS A 141 -7.36 13.27 8.88
CA LYS A 141 -6.96 14.29 9.86
C LYS A 141 -5.74 13.85 10.67
N ALA A 142 -4.79 13.19 9.99
CA ALA A 142 -3.56 12.64 10.52
C ALA A 142 -2.38 13.58 10.24
N LYS A 143 -1.24 13.31 10.87
CA LYS A 143 0.03 14.00 10.56
C LYS A 143 0.77 13.22 9.46
N LEU A 144 1.39 13.92 8.52
CA LEU A 144 2.32 13.31 7.56
C LEU A 144 3.74 13.43 8.08
N HIS A 145 4.44 12.30 8.15
CA HIS A 145 5.88 12.23 8.38
C HIS A 145 6.56 11.67 7.13
N VAL A 146 7.58 12.34 6.65
CA VAL A 146 8.42 11.85 5.55
C VAL A 146 9.73 11.33 6.13
N ILE A 147 10.11 10.12 5.73
CA ILE A 147 11.38 9.51 6.16
C ILE A 147 12.18 9.04 4.96
N SER A 148 13.52 9.07 5.13
CA SER A 148 14.44 8.41 4.22
C SER A 148 15.51 7.67 5.03
N ALA A 149 15.85 6.46 4.57
CA ALA A 149 16.96 5.69 5.11
C ALA A 149 18.21 5.92 4.27
N HIS A 150 19.34 6.06 4.92
CA HIS A 150 20.64 6.11 4.24
C HIS A 150 21.62 5.10 4.86
N PRO A 151 22.60 4.59 4.09
CA PRO A 151 23.57 3.65 4.61
C PRO A 151 24.42 4.29 5.72
N SER A 152 24.70 3.51 6.77
CA SER A 152 25.62 3.95 7.82
C SER A 152 27.06 4.03 7.29
N PRO A 153 27.80 5.11 7.57
CA PRO A 153 29.22 5.20 7.20
C PRO A 153 30.09 4.07 7.76
N MET A 154 29.68 3.51 8.90
CA MET A 154 30.45 2.41 9.52
C MET A 154 30.43 1.11 8.71
N LEU A 155 29.43 0.89 7.89
CA LEU A 155 29.37 -0.26 6.98
C LEU A 155 30.28 -0.10 5.76
N SER A 156 30.70 1.13 5.48
CA SER A 156 31.60 1.48 4.37
C SER A 156 33.07 1.62 4.78
N ALA A 157 33.39 1.36 6.03
CA ALA A 157 34.76 1.55 6.56
C ALA A 157 35.83 0.66 5.88
N ALA A 158 35.43 -0.42 5.21
CA ALA A 158 36.30 -1.29 4.41
C ALA A 158 36.48 -0.81 2.95
N ASP A 159 35.74 0.23 2.53
CA ASP A 159 35.81 0.79 1.18
C ASP A 159 36.88 1.88 1.13
N PRO A 160 37.82 1.86 0.16
CA PRO A 160 38.80 2.93 -0.01
C PRO A 160 38.18 4.31 -0.30
N THR A 161 36.90 4.38 -0.63
CA THR A 161 36.12 5.61 -0.82
C THR A 161 35.38 6.05 0.45
N PHE A 162 35.74 5.50 1.61
CA PHE A 162 35.10 5.81 2.88
C PHE A 162 34.93 7.31 3.11
N GLN A 163 33.72 7.74 3.41
CA GLN A 163 33.36 9.12 3.74
C GLN A 163 33.01 9.24 5.22
N LEU A 164 33.39 10.35 5.83
CA LEU A 164 33.03 10.63 7.21
C LEU A 164 31.49 10.72 7.35
N LYS A 165 31.01 10.27 8.51
CA LYS A 165 29.56 10.27 8.83
C LYS A 165 28.92 11.63 8.58
N GLU A 166 29.57 12.71 9.00
CA GLU A 166 29.08 14.09 8.84
C GLU A 166 28.90 14.48 7.37
N THR A 167 29.81 14.03 6.50
CA THR A 167 29.73 14.31 5.06
C THR A 167 28.54 13.62 4.42
N ILE A 168 28.29 12.36 4.80
CA ILE A 168 27.16 11.59 4.30
C ILE A 168 25.84 12.20 4.80
N GLU A 169 25.73 12.49 6.08
CA GLU A 169 24.53 13.12 6.66
C GLU A 169 24.25 14.51 6.04
N ALA A 170 25.28 15.32 5.81
CA ALA A 170 25.13 16.61 5.16
C ALA A 170 24.57 16.48 3.74
N ARG A 171 25.07 15.52 2.96
CA ARG A 171 24.60 15.25 1.60
C ARG A 171 23.13 14.84 1.58
N TYR A 172 22.72 13.92 2.47
CA TYR A 172 21.31 13.51 2.53
C TYR A 172 20.39 14.62 3.03
N ARG A 173 20.81 15.43 3.99
CA ARG A 173 20.05 16.61 4.45
C ARG A 173 19.83 17.64 3.33
N GLU A 174 20.81 17.81 2.46
CA GLU A 174 20.66 18.74 1.31
C GLU A 174 19.66 18.21 0.28
N GLN A 175 19.59 16.89 0.09
CA GLN A 175 18.63 16.25 -0.82
C GLN A 175 17.18 16.24 -0.28
N CYS A 176 17.00 16.44 1.02
CA CYS A 176 15.69 16.51 1.68
C CYS A 176 15.08 17.93 1.72
N LYS A 177 15.78 18.96 1.23
CA LYS A 177 15.27 20.34 1.11
C LYS A 177 14.53 20.56 -0.18
#